data_48a7933b7f4a4d9417e812e7c6543b1d
#
_entry.id   48a7933b7f4a4d9417e812e7c6543b1d
#
_cell.length_a   1.000
_cell.length_b   1.000
_cell.length_c   1.000
_cell.angle_alpha   90.00
_cell.angle_beta   90.00
_cell.angle_gamma   90.00
#
_symmetry.space_group_name_H-M   'P 1'
#
loop_
_entity.id
_entity.type
_entity.pdbx_description
1 polymer ?
#
loop_
_entity_poly.entity_id
_entity_poly.type
_entity_poly.pdbx_seq_one_letter_code
_entity_poly.pdbx_strand_id
1 'polypeptide(L)'
;MAAKSNLTNMVLVLGLTCLLCSAVIGGAYALTKEPIDAAVAAKTQQAVAQVLPHFSSVEEFSGDVHYFKATDGEVLVGYAIESTVVGFGGNLTLMVGVTADGTVYNTSVLSHSETPGLGAKCSTDQKFMDQWRGFDPSVKKLSVKKDGGDVDAITASTITSRAYTLAVENALATFNEIHSVPAEPQDDTLCHSELSEESINGGQDNE
;
A
#
# COMPACT_ATOMS: atom_id res chain seq x y z
N MET A 1 23.43 -4.47 -52.27
CA MET A 1 22.12 -5.00 -52.74
C MET A 1 21.03 -4.32 -51.91
N ALA A 2 20.34 -3.32 -52.48
CA ALA A 2 19.22 -2.68 -51.80
C ALA A 2 18.01 -3.59 -51.90
N ALA A 3 17.57 -4.15 -50.77
CA ALA A 3 16.35 -4.93 -50.73
C ALA A 3 15.18 -4.00 -51.08
N LYS A 4 14.42 -4.35 -52.13
CA LYS A 4 13.18 -3.67 -52.47
C LYS A 4 12.26 -3.80 -51.24
N SER A 5 12.07 -2.71 -50.51
CA SER A 5 11.16 -2.65 -49.39
C SER A 5 9.71 -2.69 -49.92
N ASN A 6 9.14 -3.89 -49.99
CA ASN A 6 7.71 -4.06 -50.18
C ASN A 6 7.00 -3.70 -48.90
N LEU A 7 5.92 -2.94 -48.98
CA LEU A 7 5.08 -2.54 -47.82
C LEU A 7 4.74 -3.77 -46.97
N THR A 8 4.45 -4.90 -47.58
CA THR A 8 4.17 -6.18 -46.90
C THR A 8 5.35 -6.65 -46.03
N ASN A 9 6.59 -6.57 -46.57
CA ASN A 9 7.78 -6.96 -45.78
C ASN A 9 8.03 -6.01 -44.60
N MET A 10 7.80 -4.72 -44.78
CA MET A 10 7.93 -3.74 -43.67
C MET A 10 6.91 -4.04 -42.54
N VAL A 11 5.64 -4.29 -42.89
CA VAL A 11 4.61 -4.65 -41.93
C VAL A 11 4.94 -5.98 -41.23
N LEU A 12 5.40 -6.97 -41.98
CA LEU A 12 5.76 -8.28 -41.45
C LEU A 12 6.94 -8.20 -40.44
N VAL A 13 8.00 -7.48 -40.80
CA VAL A 13 9.18 -7.30 -39.95
C VAL A 13 8.81 -6.52 -38.70
N LEU A 14 8.01 -5.43 -38.83
CA LEU A 14 7.54 -4.66 -37.68
C LEU A 14 6.67 -5.51 -36.79
N GLY A 15 5.71 -6.25 -37.31
CA GLY A 15 4.84 -7.12 -36.56
C GLY A 15 5.62 -8.22 -35.81
N LEU A 16 6.62 -8.84 -36.48
CA LEU A 16 7.47 -9.86 -35.87
C LEU A 16 8.33 -9.28 -34.73
N THR A 17 8.93 -8.11 -34.93
CA THR A 17 9.72 -7.45 -33.87
C THR A 17 8.87 -7.05 -32.68
N CYS A 18 7.68 -6.48 -32.89
CA CYS A 18 6.75 -6.15 -31.82
C CYS A 18 6.32 -7.41 -31.04
N LEU A 19 6.00 -8.50 -31.74
CA LEU A 19 5.64 -9.76 -31.11
C LEU A 19 6.79 -10.33 -30.27
N LEU A 20 8.01 -10.31 -30.80
CA LEU A 20 9.19 -10.80 -30.10
C LEU A 20 9.46 -9.96 -28.81
N CYS A 21 9.44 -8.62 -28.95
CA CYS A 21 9.65 -7.74 -27.81
C CYS A 21 8.56 -7.92 -26.73
N SER A 22 7.29 -8.05 -27.15
CA SER A 22 6.18 -8.29 -26.21
C SER A 22 6.31 -9.63 -25.51
N ALA A 23 6.74 -10.68 -26.21
CA ALA A 23 6.97 -11.99 -25.61
C ALA A 23 8.11 -11.97 -24.58
N VAL A 24 9.20 -11.25 -24.87
CA VAL A 24 10.34 -11.11 -23.94
C VAL A 24 9.90 -10.33 -22.68
N ILE A 25 9.20 -9.21 -22.85
CA ILE A 25 8.72 -8.39 -21.71
C ILE A 25 7.69 -9.18 -20.89
N GLY A 26 6.73 -9.84 -21.53
CA GLY A 26 5.73 -10.66 -20.85
C GLY A 26 6.34 -11.84 -20.11
N GLY A 27 7.33 -12.51 -20.70
CA GLY A 27 8.08 -13.59 -20.06
C GLY A 27 8.88 -13.10 -18.84
N ALA A 28 9.58 -11.97 -18.97
CA ALA A 28 10.31 -11.36 -17.86
C ALA A 28 9.34 -10.98 -16.72
N TYR A 29 8.21 -10.37 -17.04
CA TYR A 29 7.18 -10.01 -16.04
C TYR A 29 6.64 -11.25 -15.31
N ALA A 30 6.31 -12.32 -16.03
CA ALA A 30 5.79 -13.55 -15.43
C ALA A 30 6.78 -14.20 -14.45
N LEU A 31 8.09 -14.15 -14.79
CA LEU A 31 9.14 -14.69 -13.92
C LEU A 31 9.46 -13.81 -12.70
N THR A 32 9.24 -12.48 -12.81
CA THR A 32 9.61 -11.54 -11.73
C THR A 32 8.46 -11.18 -10.82
N LYS A 33 7.21 -11.44 -11.22
CA LYS A 33 6.02 -11.06 -10.45
C LYS A 33 6.01 -11.71 -9.06
N GLU A 34 6.13 -13.03 -8.98
CA GLU A 34 6.08 -13.75 -7.69
C GLU A 34 7.13 -13.27 -6.67
N PRO A 35 8.44 -13.17 -7.04
CA PRO A 35 9.43 -12.69 -6.06
C PRO A 35 9.23 -11.21 -5.68
N ILE A 36 8.67 -10.37 -6.56
CA ILE A 36 8.34 -8.99 -6.23
C ILE A 36 7.20 -8.95 -5.22
N ASP A 37 6.11 -9.68 -5.47
CA ASP A 37 4.94 -9.73 -4.58
C ASP A 37 5.35 -10.26 -3.18
N ALA A 38 6.19 -11.29 -3.13
CA ALA A 38 6.72 -11.81 -1.87
C ALA A 38 7.60 -10.78 -1.13
N ALA A 39 8.44 -10.03 -1.86
CA ALA A 39 9.28 -9.00 -1.25
C ALA A 39 8.46 -7.81 -0.72
N VAL A 40 7.40 -7.43 -1.43
CA VAL A 40 6.46 -6.38 -1.00
C VAL A 40 5.74 -6.83 0.28
N ALA A 41 5.19 -8.04 0.30
CA ALA A 41 4.52 -8.59 1.48
C ALA A 41 5.45 -8.65 2.70
N ALA A 42 6.69 -9.13 2.52
CA ALA A 42 7.69 -9.16 3.58
C ALA A 42 8.03 -7.75 4.12
N LYS A 43 8.16 -6.77 3.22
CA LYS A 43 8.41 -5.38 3.59
C LYS A 43 7.25 -4.77 4.37
N THR A 44 6.02 -5.05 3.96
CA THR A 44 4.80 -4.60 4.65
C THR A 44 4.73 -5.19 6.07
N GLN A 45 4.98 -6.49 6.23
CA GLN A 45 5.02 -7.13 7.55
C GLN A 45 6.12 -6.54 8.45
N GLN A 46 7.31 -6.29 7.91
CA GLN A 46 8.38 -5.61 8.65
C GLN A 46 7.97 -4.20 9.06
N ALA A 47 7.32 -3.46 8.17
CA ALA A 47 6.85 -2.12 8.47
C ALA A 47 5.81 -2.13 9.61
N VAL A 48 4.84 -3.05 9.57
CA VAL A 48 3.85 -3.22 10.65
C VAL A 48 4.54 -3.46 11.99
N ALA A 49 5.54 -4.36 12.02
CA ALA A 49 6.30 -4.63 13.25
C ALA A 49 7.15 -3.44 13.74
N GLN A 50 7.54 -2.51 12.84
CA GLN A 50 8.31 -1.31 13.21
C GLN A 50 7.44 -0.14 13.67
N VAL A 51 6.21 -0.05 13.15
CA VAL A 51 5.33 1.10 13.43
C VAL A 51 4.39 0.88 14.61
N LEU A 52 4.33 -0.33 15.16
CA LEU A 52 3.50 -0.64 16.31
C LEU A 52 4.36 -1.10 17.51
N PRO A 53 3.87 -0.93 18.75
CA PRO A 53 4.47 -1.58 19.93
C PRO A 53 4.34 -3.10 19.81
N HIS A 54 4.87 -3.83 20.80
CA HIS A 54 4.77 -5.30 20.83
C HIS A 54 3.30 -5.75 20.74
N PHE A 55 3.02 -6.69 19.87
CA PHE A 55 1.71 -7.31 19.68
C PHE A 55 1.84 -8.83 19.50
N SER A 56 0.80 -9.57 19.82
CA SER A 56 0.77 -11.04 19.67
C SER A 56 0.05 -11.50 18.40
N SER A 57 -0.92 -10.73 17.91
CA SER A 57 -1.63 -11.04 16.67
C SER A 57 -1.91 -9.80 15.84
N VAL A 58 -2.05 -10.00 14.53
CA VAL A 58 -2.37 -8.96 13.54
C VAL A 58 -3.42 -9.49 12.59
N GLU A 59 -4.47 -8.71 12.40
CA GLU A 59 -5.52 -8.94 11.41
C GLU A 59 -5.38 -7.92 10.29
N GLU A 60 -5.40 -8.38 9.03
CA GLU A 60 -5.29 -7.54 7.85
C GLU A 60 -6.68 -7.25 7.28
N PHE A 61 -6.95 -5.99 7.01
CA PHE A 61 -8.18 -5.52 6.40
C PHE A 61 -7.86 -4.81 5.09
N SER A 62 -8.41 -5.33 3.99
CA SER A 62 -8.27 -4.76 2.65
C SER A 62 -9.64 -4.31 2.16
N GLY A 63 -9.83 -3.00 2.07
CA GLY A 63 -11.04 -2.36 1.57
C GLY A 63 -10.66 -1.10 0.80
N ASP A 64 -11.41 -0.01 0.99
CA ASP A 64 -11.07 1.30 0.45
C ASP A 64 -9.73 1.81 1.00
N VAL A 65 -9.39 1.41 2.21
CA VAL A 65 -8.09 1.65 2.85
C VAL A 65 -7.53 0.33 3.35
N HIS A 66 -6.23 0.12 3.15
CA HIS A 66 -5.51 -1.05 3.63
C HIS A 66 -4.94 -0.76 5.02
N TYR A 67 -5.35 -1.54 6.02
CA TYR A 67 -4.88 -1.38 7.39
C TYR A 67 -4.76 -2.71 8.12
N PHE A 68 -3.96 -2.71 9.17
CA PHE A 68 -3.71 -3.84 10.05
C PHE A 68 -4.13 -3.48 11.47
N LYS A 69 -4.92 -4.32 12.08
CA LYS A 69 -5.32 -4.22 13.48
C LYS A 69 -4.43 -5.12 14.32
N ALA A 70 -3.70 -4.56 15.24
CA ALA A 70 -2.81 -5.29 16.13
C ALA A 70 -3.41 -5.43 17.53
N THR A 71 -3.37 -6.65 18.06
CA THR A 71 -3.87 -6.97 19.41
C THR A 71 -2.81 -7.75 20.20
N ASP A 72 -2.84 -7.59 21.52
CA ASP A 72 -2.09 -8.40 22.45
C ASP A 72 -3.06 -9.13 23.40
N GLY A 73 -3.34 -10.39 23.07
CA GLY A 73 -4.47 -11.12 23.64
C GLY A 73 -5.80 -10.47 23.22
N GLU A 74 -6.58 -10.02 24.21
CA GLU A 74 -7.86 -9.32 23.98
C GLU A 74 -7.72 -7.78 23.95
N VAL A 75 -6.52 -7.25 24.17
CA VAL A 75 -6.28 -5.82 24.26
C VAL A 75 -5.87 -5.28 22.89
N LEU A 76 -6.58 -4.25 22.42
CA LEU A 76 -6.20 -3.52 21.21
C LEU A 76 -4.93 -2.72 21.47
N VAL A 77 -3.86 -3.01 20.71
CA VAL A 77 -2.59 -2.29 20.77
C VAL A 77 -2.63 -1.04 19.90
N GLY A 78 -3.17 -1.17 18.68
CA GLY A 78 -3.29 -0.08 17.73
C GLY A 78 -3.55 -0.56 16.30
N TYR A 79 -3.43 0.36 15.38
CA TYR A 79 -3.61 0.11 13.95
C TYR A 79 -2.36 0.54 13.17
N ALA A 80 -1.94 -0.26 12.20
CA ALA A 80 -0.99 0.16 11.18
C ALA A 80 -1.75 0.44 9.89
N ILE A 81 -1.72 1.68 9.44
CA ILE A 81 -2.55 2.17 8.34
C ILE A 81 -1.64 2.54 7.17
N GLU A 82 -1.94 1.99 6.00
CA GLU A 82 -1.25 2.34 4.77
C GLU A 82 -1.86 3.62 4.17
N SER A 83 -1.03 4.61 3.91
CA SER A 83 -1.46 5.87 3.31
C SER A 83 -0.58 6.22 2.12
N THR A 84 -1.19 6.46 0.96
CA THR A 84 -0.51 6.85 -0.27
C THR A 84 -0.92 8.25 -0.68
N VAL A 85 0.08 9.09 -0.91
CA VAL A 85 -0.10 10.48 -1.37
C VAL A 85 0.85 10.78 -2.52
N VAL A 86 0.57 11.85 -3.25
CA VAL A 86 1.48 12.32 -4.31
C VAL A 86 2.54 13.23 -3.69
N GLY A 87 3.81 12.81 -3.80
CA GLY A 87 4.98 13.59 -3.44
C GLY A 87 5.47 14.50 -4.56
N PHE A 88 6.77 14.85 -4.54
CA PHE A 88 7.38 15.65 -5.61
C PHE A 88 7.74 14.78 -6.83
N GLY A 89 8.34 13.62 -6.62
CA GLY A 89 8.82 12.72 -7.69
C GLY A 89 7.78 11.66 -8.13
N GLY A 90 6.67 11.53 -7.42
CA GLY A 90 5.63 10.52 -7.65
C GLY A 90 4.97 10.10 -6.34
N ASN A 91 4.37 8.92 -6.33
CA ASN A 91 3.69 8.40 -5.16
C ASN A 91 4.67 8.16 -4.00
N LEU A 92 4.22 8.54 -2.81
CA LEU A 92 4.84 8.27 -1.52
C LEU A 92 3.85 7.45 -0.69
N THR A 93 4.21 6.22 -0.37
CA THR A 93 3.39 5.30 0.44
C THR A 93 4.05 5.10 1.79
N LEU A 94 3.30 5.36 2.84
CA LEU A 94 3.72 5.22 4.24
C LEU A 94 2.88 4.14 4.93
N MET A 95 3.52 3.45 5.87
CA MET A 95 2.83 2.74 6.95
C MET A 95 2.90 3.62 8.19
N VAL A 96 1.75 3.95 8.77
CA VAL A 96 1.61 4.78 9.96
C VAL A 96 1.02 3.94 11.08
N GLY A 97 1.76 3.75 12.15
CA GLY A 97 1.27 3.08 13.35
C GLY A 97 0.61 4.08 14.29
N VAL A 98 -0.65 3.84 14.61
CA VAL A 98 -1.44 4.65 15.53
C VAL A 98 -1.86 3.77 16.69
N THR A 99 -1.53 4.18 17.92
CA THR A 99 -1.95 3.50 19.14
C THR A 99 -3.45 3.69 19.41
N ALA A 100 -4.03 2.89 20.29
CA ALA A 100 -5.45 2.96 20.60
C ALA A 100 -5.94 4.32 21.12
N ASP A 101 -5.03 5.15 21.64
CA ASP A 101 -5.27 6.52 22.13
C ASP A 101 -5.17 7.60 21.03
N GLY A 102 -4.90 7.20 19.76
CA GLY A 102 -4.80 8.14 18.64
C GLY A 102 -3.42 8.79 18.45
N THR A 103 -2.42 8.38 19.22
CA THR A 103 -1.04 8.88 19.09
C THR A 103 -0.30 8.10 17.98
N VAL A 104 0.44 8.80 17.13
CA VAL A 104 1.33 8.15 16.16
C VAL A 104 2.51 7.52 16.89
N TYR A 105 2.57 6.20 16.95
CA TYR A 105 3.66 5.49 17.59
C TYR A 105 4.95 5.60 16.78
N ASN A 106 4.88 5.31 15.48
CA ASN A 106 5.99 5.42 14.55
C ASN A 106 5.48 5.41 13.10
N THR A 107 6.34 5.75 12.15
CA THR A 107 6.06 5.69 10.71
C THR A 107 7.16 4.94 9.97
N SER A 108 6.81 4.30 8.86
CA SER A 108 7.75 3.62 7.96
C SER A 108 7.41 3.88 6.50
N VAL A 109 8.42 4.14 5.67
CA VAL A 109 8.23 4.38 4.24
C VAL A 109 8.20 3.05 3.49
N LEU A 110 7.05 2.68 2.93
CA LEU A 110 6.91 1.47 2.12
C LEU A 110 7.49 1.68 0.72
N SER A 111 7.12 2.77 0.06
CA SER A 111 7.66 3.10 -1.27
C SER A 111 7.66 4.60 -1.51
N HIS A 112 8.56 5.06 -2.36
CA HIS A 112 8.60 6.44 -2.85
C HIS A 112 9.30 6.53 -4.21
N SER A 113 8.96 7.55 -4.98
CA SER A 113 9.62 7.91 -6.25
C SER A 113 10.37 9.24 -6.14
N GLU A 114 10.78 9.62 -4.94
CA GLU A 114 11.43 10.88 -4.66
C GLU A 114 12.88 10.95 -5.15
N THR A 115 13.36 12.15 -5.43
CA THR A 115 14.72 12.40 -5.91
C THR A 115 15.77 11.98 -4.90
N PRO A 116 16.75 11.13 -5.28
CA PRO A 116 17.89 10.75 -4.43
C PRO A 116 18.64 11.97 -3.87
N GLY A 117 18.99 11.91 -2.58
CA GLY A 117 19.71 12.99 -1.89
C GLY A 117 18.86 14.20 -1.48
N LEU A 118 17.63 14.32 -1.97
CA LEU A 118 16.65 15.35 -1.63
C LEU A 118 15.42 14.72 -0.94
N GLY A 119 14.35 14.49 -1.68
CA GLY A 119 13.10 13.92 -1.15
C GLY A 119 13.27 12.50 -0.58
N ALA A 120 14.15 11.67 -1.15
CA ALA A 120 14.46 10.34 -0.64
C ALA A 120 14.95 10.31 0.81
N LYS A 121 15.36 11.47 1.37
CA LYS A 121 15.68 11.60 2.79
C LYS A 121 14.49 11.35 3.71
N CYS A 122 13.26 11.35 3.21
CA CYS A 122 12.08 10.97 3.99
C CYS A 122 12.16 9.55 4.55
N SER A 123 12.96 8.67 3.93
CA SER A 123 13.18 7.29 4.36
C SER A 123 14.56 7.04 5.00
N THR A 124 15.49 8.00 4.96
CA THR A 124 16.89 7.80 5.41
C THR A 124 17.38 8.81 6.43
N ASP A 125 16.74 9.98 6.55
CA ASP A 125 17.10 11.00 7.54
C ASP A 125 16.45 10.66 8.89
N GLN A 126 17.28 10.13 9.80
CA GLN A 126 16.86 9.70 11.12
C GLN A 126 16.19 10.83 11.91
N LYS A 127 16.70 12.06 11.80
CA LYS A 127 16.14 13.21 12.50
C LYS A 127 14.71 13.52 12.03
N PHE A 128 14.47 13.40 10.71
CA PHE A 128 13.14 13.58 10.15
C PHE A 128 12.18 12.44 10.55
N MET A 129 12.68 11.21 10.61
CA MET A 129 11.89 10.05 10.99
C MET A 129 11.56 10.03 12.49
N ASP A 130 12.52 10.37 13.34
CA ASP A 130 12.35 10.32 14.81
C ASP A 130 11.30 11.30 15.33
N GLN A 131 11.04 12.42 14.61
CA GLN A 131 10.02 13.38 15.03
C GLN A 131 8.59 12.82 15.04
N TRP A 132 8.36 11.73 14.29
CA TRP A 132 7.06 11.07 14.20
C TRP A 132 6.82 10.08 15.32
N ARG A 133 7.86 9.70 16.07
CA ARG A 133 7.72 8.79 17.21
C ARG A 133 7.02 9.49 18.36
N GLY A 134 5.87 8.94 18.76
CA GLY A 134 5.05 9.53 19.81
C GLY A 134 4.50 10.91 19.43
N PHE A 135 4.22 11.13 18.14
CA PHE A 135 3.60 12.38 17.71
C PHE A 135 2.12 12.38 18.10
N ASP A 136 1.76 13.27 19.01
CA ASP A 136 0.40 13.44 19.47
C ASP A 136 -0.27 14.61 18.69
N PRO A 137 -1.28 14.32 17.85
CA PRO A 137 -1.97 15.35 17.08
C PRO A 137 -2.86 16.27 17.93
N SER A 138 -3.16 15.90 19.19
CA SER A 138 -3.91 16.74 20.12
C SER A 138 -3.06 17.86 20.71
N VAL A 139 -1.74 17.67 20.77
CA VAL A 139 -0.78 18.60 21.36
C VAL A 139 0.00 19.35 20.29
N LYS A 140 0.35 18.68 19.19
CA LYS A 140 1.18 19.22 18.11
C LYS A 140 0.37 19.41 16.84
N LYS A 141 0.58 20.55 16.19
CA LYS A 141 -0.07 20.83 14.92
C LYS A 141 0.59 20.06 13.78
N LEU A 142 -0.19 19.21 13.13
CA LEU A 142 0.21 18.34 12.04
C LEU A 142 0.36 19.15 10.72
N SER A 143 1.40 19.97 10.66
CA SER A 143 1.79 20.77 9.51
C SER A 143 3.28 21.08 9.59
N VAL A 144 3.92 21.34 8.45
CA VAL A 144 5.34 21.72 8.47
C VAL A 144 5.53 23.12 9.08
N LYS A 145 6.66 23.39 9.74
CA LYS A 145 6.96 24.68 10.40
C LYS A 145 6.83 25.86 9.47
N LYS A 146 7.12 25.70 8.16
CA LYS A 146 6.95 26.77 7.16
C LYS A 146 5.48 27.16 6.97
N ASP A 147 4.55 26.27 7.28
CA ASP A 147 3.12 26.49 7.16
C ASP A 147 2.45 26.70 8.54
N GLY A 148 3.29 26.99 9.56
CA GLY A 148 2.84 27.31 10.91
C GLY A 148 2.46 26.08 11.76
N GLY A 149 3.02 24.93 11.48
CA GLY A 149 2.92 23.70 12.28
C GLY A 149 4.18 23.38 13.07
N ASP A 150 4.25 22.16 13.59
CA ASP A 150 5.32 21.69 14.48
C ASP A 150 6.29 20.71 13.81
N VAL A 151 6.04 20.31 12.55
CA VAL A 151 6.85 19.32 11.83
C VAL A 151 8.06 20.00 11.17
N ASP A 152 9.26 19.49 11.45
CA ASP A 152 10.50 19.91 10.78
C ASP A 152 10.52 19.36 9.33
N ALA A 153 10.70 20.26 8.37
CA ALA A 153 10.82 19.86 6.97
C ALA A 153 12.23 19.41 6.62
N ILE A 154 12.35 18.45 5.70
CA ILE A 154 13.63 18.07 5.09
C ILE A 154 14.18 19.26 4.31
N THR A 155 15.45 19.56 4.53
CA THR A 155 16.15 20.66 3.82
C THR A 155 16.05 20.43 2.30
N ALA A 156 15.64 21.47 1.58
CA ALA A 156 15.44 21.49 0.13
C ALA A 156 14.35 20.50 -0.40
N SER A 157 13.52 19.92 0.47
CA SER A 157 12.45 18.97 0.09
C SER A 157 11.13 19.26 0.82
N THR A 158 10.73 20.51 0.84
CA THR A 158 9.51 20.95 1.55
C THR A 158 8.24 20.30 0.96
N ILE A 159 8.18 20.05 -0.36
CA ILE A 159 7.02 19.40 -1.00
C ILE A 159 6.89 17.97 -0.50
N THR A 160 7.97 17.19 -0.49
CA THR A 160 7.98 15.82 0.06
C THR A 160 7.63 15.82 1.55
N SER A 161 8.11 16.79 2.33
CA SER A 161 7.78 16.91 3.75
C SER A 161 6.28 17.19 3.98
N ARG A 162 5.68 18.05 3.15
CA ARG A 162 4.22 18.29 3.16
C ARG A 162 3.43 17.03 2.78
N ALA A 163 3.88 16.32 1.73
CA ALA A 163 3.26 15.06 1.32
C ALA A 163 3.33 14.02 2.45
N TYR A 164 4.48 13.92 3.12
CA TYR A 164 4.62 13.03 4.27
C TYR A 164 3.65 13.37 5.40
N THR A 165 3.55 14.66 5.75
CA THR A 165 2.62 15.16 6.76
C THR A 165 1.17 14.86 6.37
N LEU A 166 0.80 15.08 5.10
CA LEU A 166 -0.54 14.76 4.58
C LEU A 166 -0.83 13.26 4.64
N ALA A 167 0.16 12.40 4.38
CA ALA A 167 -0.02 10.96 4.50
C ALA A 167 -0.30 10.53 5.94
N VAL A 168 0.37 11.13 6.92
CA VAL A 168 0.10 10.89 8.34
C VAL A 168 -1.29 11.43 8.73
N GLU A 169 -1.68 12.59 8.21
CA GLU A 169 -3.02 13.16 8.43
C GLU A 169 -4.13 12.26 7.91
N ASN A 170 -3.97 11.74 6.68
CA ASN A 170 -4.92 10.79 6.10
C ASN A 170 -5.02 9.50 6.92
N ALA A 171 -3.89 8.96 7.39
CA ALA A 171 -3.90 7.78 8.25
C ALA A 171 -4.62 8.02 9.57
N LEU A 172 -4.44 9.19 10.20
CA LEU A 172 -5.16 9.57 11.42
C LEU A 172 -6.66 9.78 11.16
N ALA A 173 -7.05 10.34 10.01
CA ALA A 173 -8.46 10.45 9.61
C ALA A 173 -9.09 9.05 9.47
N THR A 174 -8.41 8.14 8.78
CA THR A 174 -8.84 6.73 8.66
C THR A 174 -8.93 6.04 10.03
N PHE A 175 -7.95 6.26 10.92
CA PHE A 175 -8.03 5.74 12.30
C PHE A 175 -9.29 6.21 13.00
N ASN A 176 -9.64 7.49 12.93
CA ASN A 176 -10.84 8.03 13.54
C ASN A 176 -12.11 7.43 12.94
N GLU A 177 -12.16 7.17 11.64
CA GLU A 177 -13.27 6.49 10.99
C GLU A 177 -13.41 5.06 11.48
N ILE A 178 -12.33 4.27 11.48
CA ILE A 178 -12.33 2.87 11.93
C ILE A 178 -12.66 2.76 13.42
N HIS A 179 -12.11 3.65 14.24
CA HIS A 179 -12.32 3.62 15.69
C HIS A 179 -13.72 4.07 16.10
N SER A 180 -14.37 4.92 15.29
CA SER A 180 -15.73 5.40 15.53
C SER A 180 -16.82 4.42 15.08
N VAL A 181 -16.50 3.47 14.19
CA VAL A 181 -17.42 2.41 13.74
C VAL A 181 -17.12 1.15 14.57
N PRO A 182 -18.05 0.65 15.42
CA PRO A 182 -17.87 -0.66 16.04
C PRO A 182 -17.69 -1.71 14.94
N ALA A 183 -16.65 -2.52 15.03
CA ALA A 183 -16.37 -3.59 14.08
C ALA A 183 -17.58 -4.52 13.95
N GLU A 184 -18.37 -4.38 12.89
CA GLU A 184 -19.26 -5.46 12.47
C GLU A 184 -18.39 -6.61 11.98
N PRO A 185 -18.58 -7.84 12.48
CA PRO A 185 -17.90 -8.99 11.94
C PRO A 185 -18.33 -9.17 10.48
N GLN A 186 -17.40 -9.05 9.55
CA GLN A 186 -17.63 -9.44 8.15
C GLN A 186 -17.85 -10.94 8.14
N ASP A 187 -19.10 -11.32 7.87
CA ASP A 187 -19.56 -12.68 7.68
C ASP A 187 -18.97 -13.22 6.35
N ASP A 188 -17.85 -13.95 6.45
CA ASP A 188 -17.20 -14.66 5.35
C ASP A 188 -18.01 -15.87 4.83
N THR A 189 -19.34 -15.88 4.99
CA THR A 189 -20.22 -16.98 4.59
C THR A 189 -21.04 -16.66 3.35
N LEU A 190 -20.42 -16.27 2.23
CA LEU A 190 -21.13 -16.26 0.93
C LEU A 190 -20.19 -16.53 -0.25
N CYS A 191 -19.54 -17.70 -0.26
CA CYS A 191 -18.97 -18.25 -1.49
C CYS A 191 -18.70 -19.77 -1.41
N HIS A 192 -19.68 -20.57 -1.01
CA HIS A 192 -19.71 -22.00 -1.35
C HIS A 192 -21.12 -22.55 -1.12
N SER A 193 -21.94 -22.48 -2.14
CA SER A 193 -22.94 -23.49 -2.44
C SER A 193 -23.87 -22.95 -3.52
N GLU A 194 -23.67 -23.40 -4.71
CA GLU A 194 -24.72 -23.76 -5.68
C GLU A 194 -24.05 -24.19 -6.98
N LEU A 195 -23.42 -25.34 -6.93
CA LEU A 195 -23.23 -26.23 -8.05
C LEU A 195 -23.54 -27.64 -7.55
N SER A 196 -24.82 -27.97 -7.43
CA SER A 196 -25.27 -29.33 -7.34
C SER A 196 -26.41 -29.54 -8.31
N GLU A 197 -26.05 -30.16 -9.43
CA GLU A 197 -26.75 -31.26 -10.06
C GLU A 197 -28.28 -31.13 -10.30
N GLU A 198 -28.62 -30.64 -11.48
CA GLU A 198 -29.86 -31.07 -12.14
C GLU A 198 -29.56 -32.36 -12.87
N SER A 199 -29.76 -33.45 -12.16
CA SER A 199 -29.74 -34.83 -12.67
C SER A 199 -30.98 -35.07 -13.51
N ILE A 200 -30.71 -35.35 -14.77
CA ILE A 200 -31.60 -35.98 -15.73
C ILE A 200 -32.22 -37.23 -15.11
N ASN A 201 -33.51 -37.31 -15.01
CA ASN A 201 -34.19 -38.57 -14.97
C ASN A 201 -35.37 -38.58 -15.96
N GLY A 202 -35.14 -39.28 -17.06
CA GLY A 202 -36.17 -39.70 -17.97
C GLY A 202 -36.92 -40.90 -17.41
N GLY A 203 -38.14 -41.06 -17.73
CA GLY A 203 -38.98 -42.20 -17.44
C GLY A 203 -40.33 -41.93 -18.06
N GLN A 204 -40.47 -42.40 -19.24
CA GLN A 204 -41.39 -43.47 -19.72
C GLN A 204 -42.75 -43.53 -19.01
N ASP A 205 -43.74 -43.48 -19.84
CA ASP A 205 -44.83 -44.40 -20.14
C ASP A 205 -46.24 -43.81 -20.07
N ASN A 206 -46.89 -44.08 -21.20
CA ASN A 206 -48.28 -44.54 -21.39
C ASN A 206 -49.40 -43.52 -21.57
N GLU A 207 -49.87 -43.68 -22.71
CA GLU A 207 -51.18 -43.79 -23.40
C GLU A 207 -51.53 -42.60 -24.29
#